data_cfdf546e3960503ebf9d00bc76772fe1
#
_entry.id   cfdf546e3960503ebf9d00bc76772fe1
#
_cell.length_a   1.000
_cell.length_b   1.000
_cell.length_c   1.000
_cell.angle_alpha   90.00
_cell.angle_beta   90.00
_cell.angle_gamma   90.00
#
_symmetry.space_group_name_H-M   'P 1'
#
loop_
_entity.id
_entity.type
_entity.pdbx_description
1 polymer ?
#
loop_
_entity_poly.entity_id
_entity_poly.type
_entity_poly.pdbx_seq_one_letter_code
_entity_poly.pdbx_strand_id
1 'polypeptide(L)'
;MTPMTPMTEAALVVQGITAGYGGGDVLHDVSFEVPAGQITCIVGPNGAGKSTLLAVISGVLRPSAGQVLHRGERLTGKSPREILRAGVVQVPQNHSLFPDMTVAENVELGGYMLGSRSLVASRRTTVEALFPDICTWSRKKAGSLSGGQQRLVEFARCLMLDPAVIILDEPSMGLAPKILRVVFGAVQEMNAQGKTVLLVEQNARAGLRMAGHGVVLENGRVRLTGTGTEVLEHPEIGLLYLGGRPGPAA
;
A
#
# COMPACT_ATOMS: atom_id res chain seq x y z
N MET A 1 5.23 -16.66 -33.10
CA MET A 1 4.04 -16.51 -32.20
C MET A 1 4.59 -16.27 -30.83
N THR A 2 4.58 -15.03 -30.41
CA THR A 2 4.98 -14.64 -29.04
C THR A 2 3.89 -15.15 -28.08
N PRO A 3 4.21 -15.88 -27.01
CA PRO A 3 3.19 -16.32 -26.06
C PRO A 3 2.54 -15.09 -25.44
N MET A 4 1.23 -14.94 -25.61
CA MET A 4 0.44 -13.98 -24.85
C MET A 4 0.57 -14.35 -23.37
N THR A 5 1.27 -13.52 -22.61
CA THR A 5 1.24 -13.58 -21.14
C THR A 5 -0.23 -13.47 -20.70
N PRO A 6 -0.75 -14.37 -19.86
CA PRO A 6 -2.13 -14.25 -19.40
C PRO A 6 -2.28 -12.86 -18.74
N MET A 7 -3.24 -12.08 -19.20
CA MET A 7 -3.57 -10.79 -18.59
C MET A 7 -4.01 -11.08 -17.14
N THR A 8 -3.15 -10.78 -16.19
CA THR A 8 -3.50 -10.88 -14.78
C THR A 8 -4.64 -9.89 -14.51
N GLU A 9 -5.76 -10.38 -14.00
CA GLU A 9 -6.91 -9.54 -13.68
C GLU A 9 -6.47 -8.39 -12.75
N ALA A 10 -6.87 -7.15 -13.05
CA ALA A 10 -6.52 -6.01 -12.24
C ALA A 10 -7.40 -5.97 -10.97
N ALA A 11 -6.76 -5.91 -9.80
CA ALA A 11 -7.46 -5.74 -8.52
C ALA A 11 -7.95 -4.30 -8.34
N LEU A 12 -7.15 -3.32 -8.79
CA LEU A 12 -7.56 -1.91 -8.87
C LEU A 12 -7.23 -1.36 -10.25
N VAL A 13 -8.11 -0.51 -10.77
CA VAL A 13 -7.87 0.26 -11.99
C VAL A 13 -8.10 1.73 -11.66
N VAL A 14 -7.09 2.55 -11.89
CA VAL A 14 -7.14 4.01 -11.77
C VAL A 14 -7.20 4.57 -13.18
N GLN A 15 -8.24 5.35 -13.49
CA GLN A 15 -8.52 5.83 -14.85
C GLN A 15 -8.75 7.35 -14.85
N GLY A 16 -7.86 8.11 -15.46
CA GLY A 16 -8.01 9.52 -15.74
C GLY A 16 -8.19 10.40 -14.49
N ILE A 17 -7.61 10.02 -13.35
CA ILE A 17 -7.81 10.73 -12.09
C ILE A 17 -7.19 12.12 -12.15
N THR A 18 -8.05 13.13 -11.96
CA THR A 18 -7.66 14.53 -11.71
C THR A 18 -8.22 14.93 -10.34
N ALA A 19 -7.37 15.44 -9.45
CA ALA A 19 -7.77 15.73 -8.07
C ALA A 19 -6.84 16.75 -7.40
N GLY A 20 -7.40 17.55 -6.46
CA GLY A 20 -6.66 18.51 -5.64
C GLY A 20 -7.48 18.98 -4.45
N TYR A 21 -6.93 19.91 -3.66
CA TYR A 21 -7.48 20.38 -2.37
C TYR A 21 -8.07 21.81 -2.43
N GLY A 22 -8.64 22.20 -3.57
CA GLY A 22 -9.28 23.53 -3.73
C GLY A 22 -8.35 24.68 -4.13
N GLY A 23 -7.04 24.51 -4.03
CA GLY A 23 -6.02 25.46 -4.51
C GLY A 23 -5.48 25.13 -5.92
N GLY A 24 -6.07 24.14 -6.58
CA GLY A 24 -5.63 23.60 -7.86
C GLY A 24 -5.50 22.07 -7.82
N ASP A 25 -5.40 21.47 -8.99
CA ASP A 25 -5.21 20.03 -9.11
C ASP A 25 -3.76 19.65 -8.80
N VAL A 26 -3.60 18.58 -8.02
CA VAL A 26 -2.32 17.95 -7.68
C VAL A 26 -2.09 16.74 -8.58
N LEU A 27 -3.16 16.04 -8.97
CA LEU A 27 -3.14 14.92 -9.89
C LEU A 27 -3.76 15.35 -11.22
N HIS A 28 -3.14 14.92 -12.31
CA HIS A 28 -3.52 15.30 -13.67
C HIS A 28 -3.57 14.08 -14.57
N ASP A 29 -4.78 13.57 -14.84
CA ASP A 29 -5.03 12.44 -15.75
C ASP A 29 -4.22 11.18 -15.39
N VAL A 30 -4.22 10.82 -14.10
CA VAL A 30 -3.47 9.67 -13.59
C VAL A 30 -4.20 8.38 -13.95
N SER A 31 -3.51 7.49 -14.67
CA SER A 31 -4.04 6.18 -15.09
C SER A 31 -2.99 5.07 -14.90
N PHE A 32 -3.36 3.99 -14.21
CA PHE A 32 -2.56 2.76 -14.07
C PHE A 32 -3.42 1.63 -13.52
N GLU A 33 -2.88 0.41 -13.56
CA GLU A 33 -3.50 -0.79 -13.02
C GLU A 33 -2.68 -1.38 -11.89
N VAL A 34 -3.35 -2.05 -10.96
CA VAL A 34 -2.75 -2.84 -9.88
C VAL A 34 -3.14 -4.30 -10.12
N PRO A 35 -2.22 -5.14 -10.64
CA PRO A 35 -2.49 -6.54 -10.90
C PRO A 35 -2.86 -7.31 -9.62
N ALA A 36 -3.87 -8.19 -9.70
CA ALA A 36 -4.31 -8.99 -8.57
C ALA A 36 -3.21 -9.95 -8.08
N GLY A 37 -3.11 -10.11 -6.76
CA GLY A 37 -2.14 -11.03 -6.14
C GLY A 37 -0.67 -10.60 -6.29
N GLN A 38 -0.40 -9.36 -6.69
CA GLN A 38 0.95 -8.83 -6.83
C GLN A 38 1.19 -7.64 -5.90
N ILE A 39 2.48 -7.30 -5.71
CA ILE A 39 2.92 -6.05 -5.11
C ILE A 39 3.11 -5.04 -6.25
N THR A 40 2.34 -3.95 -6.25
CA THR A 40 2.60 -2.79 -7.11
C THR A 40 3.24 -1.70 -6.26
N CYS A 41 4.38 -1.18 -6.69
CA CYS A 41 5.08 -0.10 -6.00
C CYS A 41 4.96 1.22 -6.76
N ILE A 42 4.39 2.24 -6.11
CA ILE A 42 4.39 3.61 -6.60
C ILE A 42 5.58 4.34 -5.99
N VAL A 43 6.43 4.87 -6.83
CA VAL A 43 7.57 5.69 -6.43
C VAL A 43 7.47 7.09 -7.03
N GLY A 44 8.10 8.06 -6.38
CA GLY A 44 8.10 9.45 -6.83
C GLY A 44 8.65 10.38 -5.77
N PRO A 45 9.11 11.60 -6.14
CA PRO A 45 9.63 12.57 -5.19
C PRO A 45 8.55 13.05 -4.22
N ASN A 46 8.97 13.78 -3.19
CA ASN A 46 8.04 14.49 -2.32
C ASN A 46 7.27 15.52 -3.15
N GLY A 47 5.97 15.62 -2.93
CA GLY A 47 5.10 16.48 -3.73
C GLY A 47 4.64 15.90 -5.07
N ALA A 48 5.05 14.68 -5.46
CA ALA A 48 4.61 14.05 -6.70
C ALA A 48 3.10 13.75 -6.77
N GLY A 49 2.37 13.83 -5.65
CA GLY A 49 0.94 13.52 -5.57
C GLY A 49 0.61 12.15 -4.99
N LYS A 50 1.59 11.41 -4.47
CA LYS A 50 1.40 10.05 -3.94
C LYS A 50 0.30 9.97 -2.87
N SER A 51 0.38 10.79 -1.83
CA SER A 51 -0.62 10.80 -0.74
C SER A 51 -1.99 11.30 -1.22
N THR A 52 -2.03 12.22 -2.19
CA THR A 52 -3.27 12.67 -2.84
C THR A 52 -3.94 11.52 -3.60
N LEU A 53 -3.15 10.72 -4.33
CA LEU A 53 -3.63 9.54 -5.03
C LEU A 53 -4.20 8.50 -4.04
N LEU A 54 -3.50 8.23 -2.93
CA LEU A 54 -4.02 7.34 -1.90
C LEU A 54 -5.30 7.87 -1.26
N ALA A 55 -5.40 9.18 -1.02
CA ALA A 55 -6.61 9.82 -0.50
C ALA A 55 -7.80 9.65 -1.47
N VAL A 56 -7.56 9.68 -2.79
CA VAL A 56 -8.60 9.40 -3.80
C VAL A 56 -9.00 7.94 -3.76
N ILE A 57 -8.05 7.00 -3.76
CA ILE A 57 -8.34 5.56 -3.77
C ILE A 57 -9.09 5.14 -2.50
N SER A 58 -8.75 5.71 -1.35
CA SER A 58 -9.41 5.42 -0.06
C SER A 58 -10.71 6.20 0.18
N GLY A 59 -11.13 7.07 -0.77
CA GLY A 59 -12.39 7.83 -0.69
C GLY A 59 -12.36 9.00 0.28
N VAL A 60 -11.18 9.39 0.78
CA VAL A 60 -10.99 10.60 1.60
C VAL A 60 -11.06 11.87 0.76
N LEU A 61 -10.56 11.79 -0.48
CA LEU A 61 -10.62 12.90 -1.43
C LEU A 61 -11.45 12.49 -2.65
N ARG A 62 -12.41 13.34 -3.02
CA ARG A 62 -13.20 13.15 -4.24
C ARG A 62 -12.46 13.75 -5.43
N PRO A 63 -12.16 12.98 -6.49
CA PRO A 63 -11.54 13.52 -7.69
C PRO A 63 -12.52 14.41 -8.47
N SER A 64 -11.98 15.40 -9.19
CA SER A 64 -12.72 16.27 -10.11
C SER A 64 -13.05 15.55 -11.44
N ALA A 65 -12.19 14.60 -11.84
CA ALA A 65 -12.39 13.75 -13.03
C ALA A 65 -11.82 12.35 -12.82
N GLY A 66 -12.24 11.43 -13.67
CA GLY A 66 -11.78 10.04 -13.68
C GLY A 66 -12.52 9.14 -12.69
N GLN A 67 -12.01 7.92 -12.55
CA GLN A 67 -12.59 6.92 -11.65
C GLN A 67 -11.56 5.91 -11.16
N VAL A 68 -11.87 5.31 -10.00
CA VAL A 68 -11.17 4.15 -9.44
C VAL A 68 -12.14 2.97 -9.45
N LEU A 69 -11.70 1.85 -9.97
CA LEU A 69 -12.45 0.60 -9.99
C LEU A 69 -11.73 -0.46 -9.14
N HIS A 70 -12.48 -1.28 -8.43
CA HIS A 70 -12.02 -2.49 -7.76
C HIS A 70 -12.80 -3.67 -8.27
N ARG A 71 -12.13 -4.66 -8.90
CA ARG A 71 -12.80 -5.81 -9.53
C ARG A 71 -13.97 -5.40 -10.44
N GLY A 72 -13.79 -4.35 -11.23
CA GLY A 72 -14.81 -3.81 -12.13
C GLY A 72 -15.88 -2.92 -11.47
N GLU A 73 -15.98 -2.90 -10.13
CA GLU A 73 -16.91 -2.02 -9.41
C GLU A 73 -16.31 -0.64 -9.14
N ARG A 74 -17.08 0.40 -9.38
CA ARG A 74 -16.66 1.79 -9.15
C ARG A 74 -16.55 2.08 -7.65
N LEU A 75 -15.35 2.51 -7.21
CA LEU A 75 -15.09 3.01 -5.86
C LEU A 75 -15.29 4.53 -5.75
N THR A 76 -15.05 5.27 -6.84
CA THR A 76 -15.15 6.74 -6.86
C THR A 76 -16.53 7.21 -6.40
N GLY A 77 -16.53 8.07 -5.38
CA GLY A 77 -17.76 8.59 -4.76
C GLY A 77 -18.29 7.77 -3.59
N LYS A 78 -17.73 6.57 -3.35
CA LYS A 78 -17.99 5.81 -2.12
C LYS A 78 -17.25 6.44 -0.93
N SER A 79 -17.84 6.35 0.25
CA SER A 79 -17.20 6.76 1.50
C SER A 79 -16.04 5.82 1.87
N PRO A 80 -15.07 6.24 2.72
CA PRO A 80 -14.00 5.36 3.20
C PRO A 80 -14.51 4.06 3.83
N ARG A 81 -15.65 4.13 4.54
CA ARG A 81 -16.29 2.96 5.14
C ARG A 81 -16.79 1.95 4.10
N GLU A 82 -17.34 2.43 2.99
CA GLU A 82 -17.81 1.57 1.89
C GLU A 82 -16.64 0.95 1.14
N ILE A 83 -15.55 1.69 0.94
CA ILE A 83 -14.31 1.21 0.32
C ILE A 83 -13.68 0.12 1.20
N LEU A 84 -13.67 0.33 2.51
CA LEU A 84 -13.20 -0.66 3.48
C LEU A 84 -14.04 -1.95 3.40
N ARG A 85 -15.36 -1.83 3.28
CA ARG A 85 -16.28 -2.97 3.08
C ARG A 85 -16.09 -3.67 1.74
N ALA A 86 -15.66 -2.95 0.72
CA ALA A 86 -15.31 -3.53 -0.57
C ALA A 86 -13.99 -4.32 -0.53
N GLY A 87 -13.27 -4.34 0.60
CA GLY A 87 -12.04 -5.09 0.78
C GLY A 87 -10.76 -4.33 0.39
N VAL A 88 -10.81 -3.01 0.36
CA VAL A 88 -9.64 -2.14 0.15
C VAL A 88 -9.31 -1.44 1.47
N VAL A 89 -8.14 -1.74 2.05
CA VAL A 89 -7.71 -1.22 3.36
C VAL A 89 -6.43 -0.44 3.20
N GLN A 90 -6.34 0.73 3.85
CA GLN A 90 -5.13 1.55 3.88
C GLN A 90 -4.49 1.52 5.27
N VAL A 91 -3.17 1.27 5.31
CA VAL A 91 -2.31 1.55 6.46
C VAL A 91 -1.60 2.88 6.18
N PRO A 92 -1.89 3.94 6.96
CA PRO A 92 -1.35 5.27 6.71
C PRO A 92 0.13 5.36 7.11
N GLN A 93 0.81 6.40 6.61
CA GLN A 93 2.21 6.71 6.90
C GLN A 93 2.47 6.91 8.40
N ASN A 94 1.65 7.71 9.06
CA ASN A 94 1.75 7.96 10.49
C ASN A 94 1.20 6.79 11.29
N HIS A 95 1.83 6.50 12.43
CA HIS A 95 1.35 5.46 13.32
C HIS A 95 -0.11 5.69 13.72
N SER A 96 -0.93 4.67 13.48
CA SER A 96 -2.39 4.72 13.65
C SER A 96 -2.87 3.88 14.86
N LEU A 97 -1.94 3.32 15.64
CA LEU A 97 -2.27 2.56 16.83
C LEU A 97 -2.75 3.46 17.97
N PHE A 98 -3.59 2.91 18.84
CA PHE A 98 -3.95 3.51 20.10
C PHE A 98 -2.88 3.17 21.14
N PRO A 99 -2.01 4.12 21.54
CA PRO A 99 -0.79 3.82 22.28
C PRO A 99 -1.06 3.26 23.70
N ASP A 100 -2.16 3.67 24.31
CA ASP A 100 -2.56 3.24 25.65
C ASP A 100 -3.30 1.90 25.70
N MET A 101 -3.78 1.43 24.55
CA MET A 101 -4.38 0.11 24.41
C MET A 101 -3.28 -0.95 24.24
N THR A 102 -3.60 -2.17 24.64
CA THR A 102 -2.74 -3.33 24.41
C THR A 102 -2.65 -3.67 22.92
N VAL A 103 -1.64 -4.44 22.53
CA VAL A 103 -1.51 -4.98 21.18
C VAL A 103 -2.74 -5.78 20.79
N ALA A 104 -3.21 -6.66 21.69
CA ALA A 104 -4.41 -7.47 21.44
C ALA A 104 -5.65 -6.61 21.13
N GLU A 105 -5.89 -5.56 21.93
CA GLU A 105 -7.01 -4.64 21.72
C GLU A 105 -6.86 -3.86 20.40
N ASN A 106 -5.65 -3.42 20.05
CA ASN A 106 -5.39 -2.75 18.77
C ASN A 106 -5.69 -3.67 17.58
N VAL A 107 -5.29 -4.94 17.64
CA VAL A 107 -5.58 -5.92 16.57
C VAL A 107 -7.08 -6.18 16.49
N GLU A 108 -7.76 -6.41 17.61
CA GLU A 108 -9.21 -6.68 17.66
C GLU A 108 -10.05 -5.52 17.10
N LEU A 109 -9.61 -4.26 17.26
CA LEU A 109 -10.26 -3.11 16.65
C LEU A 109 -10.33 -3.23 15.12
N GLY A 110 -9.37 -3.90 14.47
CA GLY A 110 -9.43 -4.20 13.05
C GLY A 110 -10.67 -5.02 12.65
N GLY A 111 -11.18 -5.83 13.57
CA GLY A 111 -12.40 -6.61 13.40
C GLY A 111 -13.71 -5.89 13.73
N TYR A 112 -13.67 -4.59 14.05
CA TYR A 112 -14.85 -3.82 14.48
C TYR A 112 -16.06 -3.93 13.53
N MET A 113 -15.82 -4.09 12.23
CA MET A 113 -16.87 -4.16 11.21
C MET A 113 -17.41 -5.58 10.96
N LEU A 114 -16.83 -6.62 11.57
CA LEU A 114 -17.16 -8.02 11.25
C LEU A 114 -18.50 -8.49 11.82
N GLY A 115 -19.10 -7.77 12.77
CA GLY A 115 -20.44 -8.06 13.30
C GLY A 115 -20.60 -9.37 14.08
N SER A 116 -19.58 -10.25 14.11
CA SER A 116 -19.61 -11.57 14.78
C SER A 116 -18.36 -11.80 15.62
N ARG A 117 -18.53 -12.10 16.91
CA ARG A 117 -17.42 -12.42 17.81
C ARG A 117 -16.64 -13.67 17.37
N SER A 118 -17.34 -14.69 16.86
CA SER A 118 -16.70 -15.92 16.37
C SER A 118 -15.83 -15.63 15.13
N LEU A 119 -16.28 -14.76 14.23
CA LEU A 119 -15.50 -14.35 13.07
C LEU A 119 -14.27 -13.53 13.48
N VAL A 120 -14.41 -12.60 14.44
CA VAL A 120 -13.28 -11.85 15.01
C VAL A 120 -12.25 -12.82 15.60
N ALA A 121 -12.65 -13.79 16.38
CA ALA A 121 -11.76 -14.79 16.97
C ALA A 121 -11.05 -15.62 15.89
N SER A 122 -11.77 -16.09 14.87
CA SER A 122 -11.19 -16.83 13.74
C SER A 122 -10.17 -15.99 12.97
N ARG A 123 -10.50 -14.72 12.65
CA ARG A 123 -9.58 -13.80 11.96
C ARG A 123 -8.33 -13.52 12.79
N ARG A 124 -8.50 -13.33 14.09
CA ARG A 124 -7.39 -13.14 15.01
C ARG A 124 -6.43 -14.34 14.98
N THR A 125 -6.92 -15.57 15.03
CA THR A 125 -6.09 -16.78 14.92
C THR A 125 -5.29 -16.79 13.61
N THR A 126 -5.92 -16.45 12.48
CA THR A 126 -5.24 -16.36 11.18
C THR A 126 -4.13 -15.30 11.19
N VAL A 127 -4.40 -14.13 11.74
CA VAL A 127 -3.46 -13.02 11.82
C VAL A 127 -2.29 -13.33 12.76
N GLU A 128 -2.57 -13.97 13.91
CA GLU A 128 -1.55 -14.40 14.87
C GLU A 128 -0.65 -15.50 14.31
N ALA A 129 -1.17 -16.37 13.44
CA ALA A 129 -0.37 -17.37 12.73
C ALA A 129 0.58 -16.72 11.72
N LEU A 130 0.16 -15.64 11.06
CA LEU A 130 0.97 -14.88 10.12
C LEU A 130 2.03 -14.01 10.82
N PHE A 131 1.71 -13.48 12.00
CA PHE A 131 2.58 -12.63 12.80
C PHE A 131 2.73 -13.17 14.23
N PRO A 132 3.48 -14.27 14.46
CA PRO A 132 3.58 -14.93 15.77
C PRO A 132 4.10 -14.01 16.89
N ASP A 133 4.94 -13.05 16.56
CA ASP A 133 5.48 -12.07 17.51
C ASP A 133 4.39 -11.25 18.21
N ILE A 134 3.25 -11.04 17.55
CA ILE A 134 2.12 -10.29 18.11
C ILE A 134 1.54 -11.02 19.35
N CYS A 135 1.55 -12.35 19.35
CA CYS A 135 1.13 -13.14 20.51
C CYS A 135 2.01 -12.84 21.73
N THR A 136 3.34 -12.70 21.52
CA THR A 136 4.30 -12.43 22.59
C THR A 136 4.14 -11.02 23.17
N TRP A 137 3.64 -10.08 22.37
CA TRP A 137 3.40 -8.69 22.77
C TRP A 137 1.96 -8.39 23.15
N SER A 138 1.06 -9.38 23.08
CA SER A 138 -0.38 -9.19 23.15
C SER A 138 -0.85 -8.35 24.34
N ARG A 139 -0.22 -8.49 25.51
CA ARG A 139 -0.53 -7.76 26.75
C ARG A 139 0.25 -6.45 26.91
N LYS A 140 1.22 -6.14 26.04
CA LYS A 140 1.98 -4.89 26.10
C LYS A 140 1.12 -3.73 25.55
N LYS A 141 1.30 -2.53 26.09
CA LYS A 141 0.75 -1.31 25.50
C LYS A 141 1.42 -1.06 24.15
N ALA A 142 0.65 -0.72 23.12
CA ALA A 142 1.17 -0.48 21.77
C ALA A 142 2.20 0.65 21.74
N GLY A 143 2.04 1.68 22.57
CA GLY A 143 2.98 2.79 22.69
C GLY A 143 4.35 2.41 23.25
N SER A 144 4.49 1.22 23.90
CA SER A 144 5.78 0.74 24.42
C SER A 144 6.60 -0.03 23.38
N LEU A 145 6.05 -0.29 22.20
CA LEU A 145 6.70 -1.02 21.12
C LEU A 145 7.64 -0.11 20.30
N SER A 146 8.67 -0.69 19.70
CA SER A 146 9.47 0.00 18.69
C SER A 146 8.64 0.31 17.44
N GLY A 147 9.02 1.33 16.66
CA GLY A 147 8.28 1.72 15.44
C GLY A 147 8.03 0.56 14.47
N GLY A 148 9.01 -0.33 14.27
CA GLY A 148 8.82 -1.52 13.43
C GLY A 148 7.84 -2.53 14.03
N GLN A 149 7.86 -2.73 15.35
CA GLN A 149 6.88 -3.58 16.03
C GLN A 149 5.48 -2.99 15.92
N GLN A 150 5.35 -1.65 16.08
CA GLN A 150 4.08 -0.95 15.87
C GLN A 150 3.57 -1.15 14.45
N ARG A 151 4.46 -1.08 13.44
CA ARG A 151 4.08 -1.31 12.03
C ARG A 151 3.54 -2.73 11.80
N LEU A 152 4.14 -3.75 12.42
CA LEU A 152 3.61 -5.13 12.35
C LEU A 152 2.21 -5.25 12.99
N VAL A 153 1.96 -4.56 14.10
CA VAL A 153 0.64 -4.52 14.73
C VAL A 153 -0.39 -3.81 13.84
N GLU A 154 0.00 -2.76 13.13
CA GLU A 154 -0.86 -2.08 12.14
C GLU A 154 -1.21 -3.01 10.97
N PHE A 155 -0.25 -3.79 10.47
CA PHE A 155 -0.50 -4.80 9.43
C PHE A 155 -1.47 -5.88 9.94
N ALA A 156 -1.25 -6.39 11.14
CA ALA A 156 -2.13 -7.35 11.77
C ALA A 156 -3.57 -6.82 11.92
N ARG A 157 -3.71 -5.58 12.40
CA ARG A 157 -5.02 -4.91 12.50
C ARG A 157 -5.71 -4.79 11.15
N CYS A 158 -4.96 -4.42 10.10
CA CYS A 158 -5.46 -4.33 8.74
C CYS A 158 -5.99 -5.68 8.23
N LEU A 159 -5.29 -6.78 8.50
CA LEU A 159 -5.63 -8.12 8.05
C LEU A 159 -6.84 -8.73 8.75
N MET A 160 -7.30 -8.18 9.87
CA MET A 160 -8.52 -8.62 10.56
C MET A 160 -9.76 -8.59 9.66
N LEU A 161 -9.81 -7.67 8.68
CA LEU A 161 -10.89 -7.56 7.70
C LEU A 161 -10.73 -8.52 6.52
N ASP A 162 -9.60 -9.23 6.42
CA ASP A 162 -9.26 -10.08 5.27
C ASP A 162 -9.37 -9.33 3.91
N PRO A 163 -8.70 -8.19 3.78
CA PRO A 163 -8.82 -7.37 2.60
C PRO A 163 -8.31 -8.07 1.34
N ALA A 164 -8.89 -7.72 0.19
CA ALA A 164 -8.37 -8.13 -1.11
C ALA A 164 -7.18 -7.26 -1.54
N VAL A 165 -7.23 -5.97 -1.17
CA VAL A 165 -6.20 -4.99 -1.50
C VAL A 165 -5.75 -4.27 -0.23
N ILE A 166 -4.43 -4.23 -0.02
CA ILE A 166 -3.78 -3.53 1.09
C ILE A 166 -2.97 -2.38 0.51
N ILE A 167 -3.27 -1.17 0.95
CA ILE A 167 -2.54 0.05 0.59
C ILE A 167 -1.59 0.40 1.72
N LEU A 168 -0.31 0.52 1.44
CA LEU A 168 0.74 0.85 2.40
C LEU A 168 1.39 2.19 2.01
N ASP A 169 1.26 3.19 2.87
CA ASP A 169 1.78 4.53 2.66
C ASP A 169 3.12 4.69 3.40
N GLU A 170 4.22 4.65 2.65
CA GLU A 170 5.60 4.79 3.11
C GLU A 170 5.92 3.98 4.40
N PRO A 171 5.64 2.66 4.43
CA PRO A 171 5.78 1.85 5.64
C PRO A 171 7.23 1.77 6.16
N SER A 172 8.20 2.11 5.34
CA SER A 172 9.63 2.08 5.66
C SER A 172 10.16 3.37 6.29
N MET A 173 9.39 4.46 6.25
CA MET A 173 9.85 5.78 6.64
C MET A 173 10.30 5.83 8.11
N GLY A 174 11.50 6.38 8.34
CA GLY A 174 12.05 6.57 9.69
C GLY A 174 12.55 5.28 10.37
N LEU A 175 12.53 4.13 9.69
CA LEU A 175 12.96 2.86 10.26
C LEU A 175 14.45 2.56 10.00
N ALA A 176 15.11 1.99 11.00
CA ALA A 176 16.48 1.51 10.85
C ALA A 176 16.59 0.35 9.83
N PRO A 177 17.71 0.17 9.11
CA PRO A 177 17.86 -0.83 8.05
C PRO A 177 17.53 -2.27 8.46
N LYS A 178 17.81 -2.65 9.71
CA LYS A 178 17.45 -3.97 10.23
C LYS A 178 15.94 -4.16 10.33
N ILE A 179 15.23 -3.10 10.71
CA ILE A 179 13.77 -3.12 10.87
C ILE A 179 13.08 -3.07 9.52
N LEU A 180 13.63 -2.35 8.53
CA LEU A 180 13.15 -2.35 7.16
C LEU A 180 12.98 -3.77 6.59
N ARG A 181 13.98 -4.65 6.84
CA ARG A 181 13.90 -6.05 6.38
C ARG A 181 12.73 -6.81 7.01
N VAL A 182 12.42 -6.55 8.27
CA VAL A 182 11.29 -7.16 8.96
C VAL A 182 9.96 -6.67 8.37
N VAL A 183 9.82 -5.36 8.18
CA VAL A 183 8.61 -4.75 7.62
C VAL A 183 8.38 -5.21 6.17
N PHE A 184 9.41 -5.19 5.33
CA PHE A 184 9.28 -5.67 3.95
C PHE A 184 9.07 -7.19 3.86
N GLY A 185 9.66 -7.96 4.75
CA GLY A 185 9.36 -9.39 4.88
C GLY A 185 7.88 -9.63 5.20
N ALA A 186 7.30 -8.84 6.09
CA ALA A 186 5.87 -8.90 6.39
C ALA A 186 4.99 -8.55 5.17
N VAL A 187 5.41 -7.56 4.36
CA VAL A 187 4.70 -7.20 3.10
C VAL A 187 4.74 -8.37 2.10
N GLN A 188 5.90 -9.00 1.94
CA GLN A 188 6.04 -10.18 1.06
C GLN A 188 5.20 -11.36 1.56
N GLU A 189 5.16 -11.59 2.87
CA GLU A 189 4.34 -12.65 3.47
C GLU A 189 2.85 -12.40 3.24
N MET A 190 2.36 -11.17 3.44
CA MET A 190 0.97 -10.81 3.09
C MET A 190 0.66 -11.10 1.61
N ASN A 191 1.59 -10.78 0.71
CA ASN A 191 1.42 -11.05 -0.72
C ASN A 191 1.45 -12.56 -1.02
N ALA A 192 2.32 -13.33 -0.39
CA ALA A 192 2.39 -14.79 -0.50
C ALA A 192 1.07 -15.47 -0.07
N GLN A 193 0.32 -14.85 0.85
CA GLN A 193 -1.04 -15.25 1.24
C GLN A 193 -2.13 -14.81 0.21
N GLY A 194 -1.73 -14.38 -0.99
CA GLY A 194 -2.63 -13.99 -2.07
C GLY A 194 -3.18 -12.57 -1.99
N LYS A 195 -2.68 -11.72 -1.05
CA LYS A 195 -3.13 -10.32 -0.97
C LYS A 195 -2.49 -9.48 -2.07
N THR A 196 -3.29 -8.60 -2.66
CA THR A 196 -2.77 -7.54 -3.53
C THR A 196 -2.25 -6.41 -2.66
N VAL A 197 -1.04 -5.94 -2.92
CA VAL A 197 -0.44 -4.84 -2.17
C VAL A 197 -0.14 -3.66 -3.09
N LEU A 198 -0.69 -2.49 -2.76
CA LEU A 198 -0.30 -1.22 -3.35
C LEU A 198 0.62 -0.51 -2.37
N LEU A 199 1.91 -0.52 -2.66
CA LEU A 199 2.97 0.04 -1.84
C LEU A 199 3.37 1.41 -2.38
N VAL A 200 3.28 2.45 -1.57
CA VAL A 200 3.89 3.75 -1.86
C VAL A 200 5.19 3.85 -1.09
N GLU A 201 6.29 4.15 -1.76
CA GLU A 201 7.61 4.24 -1.14
C GLU A 201 8.43 5.43 -1.67
N GLN A 202 9.17 6.05 -0.75
CA GLN A 202 10.20 7.02 -1.11
C GLN A 202 11.52 6.32 -1.46
N ASN A 203 11.83 5.20 -0.79
CA ASN A 203 12.98 4.37 -1.10
C ASN A 203 12.68 3.51 -2.34
N ALA A 204 12.80 4.13 -3.53
CA ALA A 204 12.47 3.49 -4.81
C ALA A 204 13.19 2.16 -5.01
N ARG A 205 14.49 2.08 -4.66
CA ARG A 205 15.27 0.83 -4.80
C ARG A 205 14.71 -0.30 -3.97
N ALA A 206 14.33 -0.03 -2.72
CA ALA A 206 13.82 -1.06 -1.83
C ALA A 206 12.40 -1.50 -2.24
N GLY A 207 11.52 -0.55 -2.56
CA GLY A 207 10.14 -0.84 -2.97
C GLY A 207 10.05 -1.56 -4.31
N LEU A 208 10.75 -1.08 -5.35
CA LEU A 208 10.70 -1.67 -6.69
C LEU A 208 11.32 -3.07 -6.76
N ARG A 209 12.36 -3.37 -5.96
CA ARG A 209 12.97 -4.71 -5.91
C ARG A 209 12.02 -5.81 -5.46
N MET A 210 11.02 -5.49 -4.65
CA MET A 210 10.05 -6.47 -4.17
C MET A 210 8.75 -6.45 -4.99
N ALA A 211 8.57 -5.46 -5.87
CA ALA A 211 7.35 -5.26 -6.62
C ALA A 211 7.37 -6.05 -7.94
N GLY A 212 6.24 -6.73 -8.24
CA GLY A 212 5.99 -7.29 -9.57
C GLY A 212 5.67 -6.20 -10.59
N HIS A 213 5.08 -5.08 -10.14
CA HIS A 213 4.72 -3.94 -10.97
C HIS A 213 5.18 -2.61 -10.34
N GLY A 214 5.74 -1.72 -11.13
CA GLY A 214 6.22 -0.42 -10.72
C GLY A 214 5.49 0.72 -11.44
N VAL A 215 5.21 1.80 -10.71
CA VAL A 215 4.61 3.03 -11.23
C VAL A 215 5.44 4.21 -10.74
N VAL A 216 5.87 5.07 -11.65
CA VAL A 216 6.57 6.31 -11.32
C VAL A 216 5.58 7.46 -11.43
N LEU A 217 5.36 8.15 -10.32
CA LEU A 217 4.54 9.35 -10.25
C LEU A 217 5.44 10.59 -10.14
N GLU A 218 5.24 11.56 -11.02
CA GLU A 218 5.99 12.80 -11.05
C GLU A 218 5.07 13.97 -11.43
N ASN A 219 5.10 15.05 -10.65
CA ASN A 219 4.29 16.26 -10.90
C ASN A 219 2.80 15.92 -11.15
N GLY A 220 2.23 15.00 -10.37
CA GLY A 220 0.84 14.59 -10.47
C GLY A 220 0.49 13.74 -11.70
N ARG A 221 1.46 13.21 -12.42
CA ARG A 221 1.27 12.38 -13.62
C ARG A 221 2.02 11.05 -13.52
N VAL A 222 1.50 10.02 -14.16
CA VAL A 222 2.26 8.78 -14.35
C VAL A 222 3.31 9.01 -15.42
N ARG A 223 4.58 8.88 -15.05
CA ARG A 223 5.73 9.06 -15.94
C ARG A 223 6.13 7.77 -16.62
N LEU A 224 6.11 6.66 -15.88
CA LEU A 224 6.55 5.36 -16.33
C LEU A 224 5.80 4.26 -15.58
N THR A 225 5.47 3.18 -16.28
CA THR A 225 4.97 1.92 -15.69
C THR A 225 5.69 0.74 -16.32
N GLY A 226 5.84 -0.34 -15.57
CA GLY A 226 6.47 -1.58 -16.05
C GLY A 226 6.61 -2.57 -14.91
N THR A 227 7.36 -3.64 -15.11
CA THR A 227 7.77 -4.50 -13.99
C THR A 227 8.66 -3.72 -13.02
N GLY A 228 8.69 -4.13 -11.76
CA GLY A 228 9.54 -3.46 -10.76
C GLY A 228 11.01 -3.39 -11.19
N THR A 229 11.50 -4.43 -11.88
CA THR A 229 12.88 -4.48 -12.41
C THR A 229 13.06 -3.49 -13.58
N GLU A 230 12.16 -3.47 -14.56
CA GLU A 230 12.23 -2.55 -15.70
C GLU A 230 12.23 -1.09 -15.23
N VAL A 231 11.35 -0.75 -14.28
CA VAL A 231 11.30 0.60 -13.71
C VAL A 231 12.59 0.92 -12.94
N LEU A 232 13.11 -0.03 -12.16
CA LEU A 232 14.34 0.15 -11.36
C LEU A 232 15.58 0.37 -12.24
N GLU A 233 15.66 -0.33 -13.38
CA GLU A 233 16.79 -0.28 -14.32
C GLU A 233 16.65 0.84 -15.36
N HIS A 234 15.51 1.54 -15.40
CA HIS A 234 15.28 2.61 -16.34
C HIS A 234 16.30 3.75 -16.12
N PRO A 235 17.00 4.23 -17.16
CA PRO A 235 18.09 5.22 -17.03
C PRO A 235 17.66 6.50 -16.31
N GLU A 236 16.46 7.01 -16.59
CA GLU A 236 15.94 8.23 -15.95
C GLU A 236 15.70 8.02 -14.44
N ILE A 237 15.26 6.83 -14.03
CA ILE A 237 15.03 6.51 -12.63
C ILE A 237 16.34 6.39 -11.86
N GLY A 238 17.37 5.80 -12.50
CA GLY A 238 18.72 5.76 -11.96
C GLY A 238 19.27 7.15 -11.62
N LEU A 239 19.05 8.12 -12.48
CA LEU A 239 19.48 9.52 -12.28
C LEU A 239 18.67 10.26 -11.22
N LEU A 240 17.34 10.19 -11.31
CA LEU A 240 16.43 11.00 -10.50
C LEU A 240 16.27 10.49 -9.06
N TYR A 241 16.32 9.16 -8.86
CA TYR A 241 15.94 8.55 -7.58
C TYR A 241 17.03 7.72 -6.91
N LEU A 242 18.06 7.30 -7.63
CA LEU A 242 19.08 6.39 -7.12
C LEU A 242 20.45 7.03 -6.95
N GLY A 243 20.59 8.33 -7.24
CA GLY A 243 21.87 9.04 -7.13
C GLY A 243 22.92 8.54 -8.13
N GLY A 244 22.50 7.91 -9.23
CA GLY A 244 23.37 7.46 -10.30
C GLY A 244 23.98 8.64 -11.04
N ARG A 245 25.31 8.62 -11.28
CA ARG A 245 25.94 9.50 -12.26
C ARG A 245 25.48 9.07 -13.66
N PRO A 246 25.23 10.01 -14.60
CA PRO A 246 25.03 9.64 -15.99
C PRO A 246 26.24 8.83 -16.45
N GLY A 247 26.00 7.58 -16.88
CA GLY A 247 27.03 6.84 -17.59
C GLY A 247 27.43 7.64 -18.84
N PRO A 248 28.69 7.54 -19.32
CA PRO A 248 29.10 8.21 -20.53
C PRO A 248 28.16 7.78 -21.66
N ALA A 249 27.57 8.79 -22.33
CA ALA A 249 26.82 8.57 -23.55
C ALA A 249 27.74 7.88 -24.57
N ALA A 250 27.32 6.72 -25.03
CA ALA A 250 27.98 6.01 -26.12
C ALA A 250 27.59 6.61 -27.48
#